data_dccc2dcaa01dda245fb6b76f0cf6c003
#
_entry.id   dccc2dcaa01dda245fb6b76f0cf6c003
#
_cell.length_a   1.000
_cell.length_b   1.000
_cell.length_c   1.000
_cell.angle_alpha   90.00
_cell.angle_beta   90.00
_cell.angle_gamma   90.00
#
_symmetry.space_group_name_H-M   'P 1'
#
loop_
_entity.id
_entity.type
_entity.pdbx_description
1 polymer ?
#
loop_
_entity_poly.entity_id
_entity_poly.type
_entity_poly.pdbx_seq_one_letter_code
_entity_poly.pdbx_strand_id
1 'polypeptide(L)'
;MAATLLAANPAAADLKLCNASNSRVGIAIGYQDEKGWATEGWWNIGAQTCEVLLKGAVPSRFIYVYAIDYDRGGEWSGTNYMCTHDKSFAIRDVTDCQRRGYRRTGFFEVDTGDAKDWTIRL
;
A
#
# COMPACT_ATOMS: atom_id res chain seq x y z
N MET A 1 -8.13 21.57 -42.25
CA MET A 1 -8.66 21.59 -40.87
C MET A 1 -8.04 20.42 -40.10
N ALA A 2 -7.08 20.72 -39.27
CA ALA A 2 -6.44 19.70 -38.47
C ALA A 2 -7.40 19.29 -37.34
N ALA A 3 -7.89 18.06 -37.39
CA ALA A 3 -8.58 17.49 -36.24
C ALA A 3 -7.56 17.29 -35.12
N THR A 4 -7.63 18.10 -34.10
CA THR A 4 -6.88 17.83 -32.89
C THR A 4 -7.48 16.60 -32.25
N LEU A 5 -6.84 15.47 -32.44
CA LEU A 5 -7.07 14.31 -31.62
C LEU A 5 -6.54 14.66 -30.24
N LEU A 6 -7.42 15.11 -29.37
CA LEU A 6 -7.16 15.05 -27.95
C LEU A 6 -7.08 13.56 -27.61
N ALA A 7 -5.84 13.04 -27.56
CA ALA A 7 -5.62 11.76 -26.95
C ALA A 7 -6.13 11.89 -25.50
N ALA A 8 -7.25 11.25 -25.20
CA ALA A 8 -7.66 11.08 -23.84
C ALA A 8 -6.53 10.36 -23.14
N ASN A 9 -5.82 11.04 -22.23
CA ASN A 9 -4.88 10.38 -21.36
C ASN A 9 -5.65 9.26 -20.65
N PRO A 10 -5.25 7.99 -20.81
CA PRO A 10 -5.86 6.97 -20.00
C PRO A 10 -5.74 7.38 -18.55
N ALA A 11 -6.80 7.24 -17.78
CA ALA A 11 -6.75 7.43 -16.34
C ALA A 11 -5.56 6.66 -15.81
N ALA A 12 -4.68 7.31 -15.06
CA ALA A 12 -3.53 6.65 -14.47
C ALA A 12 -4.02 5.49 -13.59
N ALA A 13 -3.56 4.29 -13.89
CA ALA A 13 -3.84 3.13 -13.07
C ALA A 13 -2.80 3.11 -11.95
N ASP A 14 -3.24 3.32 -10.72
CA ASP A 14 -2.36 3.40 -9.56
C ASP A 14 -3.04 2.76 -8.34
N LEU A 15 -2.24 2.37 -7.37
CA LEU A 15 -2.71 2.07 -6.02
C LEU A 15 -2.52 3.32 -5.16
N LYS A 16 -3.62 3.89 -4.68
CA LYS A 16 -3.65 5.07 -3.83
C LYS A 16 -4.19 4.73 -2.45
N LEU A 17 -3.82 5.55 -1.47
CA LEU A 17 -4.43 5.49 -0.15
C LEU A 17 -4.84 6.90 0.28
N CYS A 18 -6.09 7.02 0.73
CA CYS A 18 -6.63 8.25 1.30
C CYS A 18 -6.79 8.07 2.80
N ASN A 19 -6.15 8.93 3.56
CA ASN A 19 -6.25 8.97 5.01
C ASN A 19 -7.39 9.92 5.40
N ALA A 20 -8.56 9.36 5.74
CA ALA A 20 -9.72 10.13 6.15
C ALA A 20 -9.72 10.42 7.66
N SER A 21 -8.70 10.01 8.38
CA SER A 21 -8.57 10.29 9.81
C SER A 21 -8.05 11.70 10.05
N ASN A 22 -8.10 12.14 11.31
CA ASN A 22 -7.54 13.41 11.75
C ASN A 22 -6.11 13.27 12.25
N SER A 23 -5.48 12.13 12.00
CA SER A 23 -4.12 11.83 12.44
C SER A 23 -3.18 11.68 11.25
N ARG A 24 -1.90 11.93 11.50
CA ARG A 24 -0.85 11.47 10.59
C ARG A 24 -0.73 9.97 10.73
N VAL A 25 -0.57 9.26 9.63
CA VAL A 25 -0.47 7.81 9.62
C VAL A 25 0.78 7.34 8.89
N GLY A 26 1.32 6.21 9.32
CA GLY A 26 2.38 5.50 8.62
C GLY A 26 1.80 4.26 7.96
N ILE A 27 2.08 4.07 6.68
CA ILE A 27 1.51 3.00 5.87
C ILE A 27 2.59 2.04 5.41
N ALA A 28 2.34 0.75 5.56
CA ALA A 28 3.07 -0.33 4.91
C ALA A 28 2.10 -1.15 4.08
N ILE A 29 2.56 -1.65 2.94
CA ILE A 29 1.77 -2.51 2.08
C ILE A 29 2.48 -3.82 1.78
N GLY A 30 1.70 -4.85 1.48
CA GLY A 30 2.16 -6.12 0.98
C GLY A 30 1.41 -6.47 -0.30
N TYR A 31 2.10 -7.08 -1.23
CA TYR A 31 1.52 -7.48 -2.50
C TYR A 31 2.32 -8.59 -3.14
N GLN A 32 1.73 -9.20 -4.15
CA GLN A 32 2.39 -10.20 -4.97
C GLN A 32 2.52 -9.65 -6.39
N ASP A 33 3.71 -9.70 -6.95
CA ASP A 33 3.97 -9.35 -8.34
C ASP A 33 4.61 -10.55 -9.07
N GLU A 34 5.17 -10.31 -10.25
CA GLU A 34 5.80 -11.36 -11.06
C GLU A 34 6.97 -12.05 -10.36
N LYS A 35 7.61 -11.35 -9.42
CA LYS A 35 8.76 -11.85 -8.67
C LYS A 35 8.36 -12.50 -7.34
N GLY A 36 7.08 -12.55 -7.03
CA GLY A 36 6.55 -13.11 -5.79
C GLY A 36 6.09 -12.04 -4.80
N TRP A 37 6.11 -12.38 -3.52
CA TRP A 37 5.65 -11.51 -2.45
C TRP A 37 6.64 -10.40 -2.14
N ALA A 38 6.11 -9.23 -1.78
CA ALA A 38 6.91 -8.09 -1.35
C ALA A 38 6.13 -7.27 -0.31
N THR A 39 6.87 -6.60 0.55
CA THR A 39 6.32 -5.54 1.41
C THR A 39 7.15 -4.29 1.23
N GLU A 40 6.51 -3.13 1.36
CA GLU A 40 7.14 -1.82 1.27
C GLU A 40 6.56 -0.88 2.31
N GLY A 41 7.34 0.02 2.80
CA GLY A 41 6.98 1.08 3.74
C GLY A 41 8.17 2.01 4.00
N TRP A 42 7.97 3.07 4.61
CA TRP A 42 6.74 3.63 5.15
C TRP A 42 6.35 4.85 4.33
N TRP A 43 5.06 4.99 4.06
CA TRP A 43 4.50 6.25 3.57
C TRP A 43 3.92 6.98 4.77
N ASN A 44 4.35 8.23 4.96
CA ASN A 44 3.81 9.08 6.01
C ASN A 44 2.77 9.99 5.36
N ILE A 45 1.50 9.80 5.71
CA ILE A 45 0.39 10.47 5.06
C ILE A 45 -0.32 11.36 6.08
N GLY A 46 -0.39 12.65 5.77
CA GLY A 46 -1.06 13.62 6.63
C GLY A 46 -2.56 13.41 6.72
N ALA A 47 -3.17 13.97 7.76
CA ALA A 47 -4.62 13.92 7.96
C ALA A 47 -5.36 14.46 6.75
N GLN A 48 -6.44 13.79 6.33
CA GLN A 48 -7.29 14.20 5.21
C GLN A 48 -6.57 14.36 3.88
N THR A 49 -5.48 13.61 3.67
CA THR A 49 -4.74 13.62 2.40
C THR A 49 -4.64 12.22 1.80
N CYS A 50 -4.34 12.19 0.50
CA CYS A 50 -4.16 10.96 -0.25
C CYS A 50 -2.75 10.89 -0.84
N GLU A 51 -2.24 9.68 -1.05
CA GLU A 51 -0.97 9.46 -1.73
C GLU A 51 -1.03 8.25 -2.66
N VAL A 52 -0.24 8.31 -3.72
CA VAL A 52 0.00 7.16 -4.59
C VAL A 52 1.05 6.29 -3.91
N LEU A 53 0.70 5.03 -3.65
CA LEU A 53 1.62 4.06 -3.06
C LEU A 53 2.39 3.29 -4.13
N LEU A 54 1.68 2.82 -5.15
CA LEU A 54 2.29 2.14 -6.30
C LEU A 54 1.81 2.81 -7.58
N LYS A 55 2.73 3.26 -8.40
CA LYS A 55 2.42 3.76 -9.74
C LYS A 55 2.25 2.60 -10.69
N GLY A 56 1.30 2.72 -11.60
CA GLY A 56 0.98 1.69 -12.56
C GLY A 56 -0.09 0.73 -12.06
N ALA A 57 -0.43 -0.23 -12.89
CA ALA A 57 -1.51 -1.17 -12.60
C ALA A 57 -1.27 -1.91 -11.28
N VAL A 58 -2.34 -2.00 -10.47
CA VAL A 58 -2.32 -2.76 -9.22
C VAL A 58 -1.87 -4.19 -9.52
N PRO A 59 -0.82 -4.69 -8.84
CA PRO A 59 -0.14 -5.92 -9.27
C PRO A 59 -0.92 -7.21 -9.02
N SER A 60 -1.86 -7.21 -8.09
CA SER A 60 -2.66 -8.40 -7.79
C SER A 60 -4.00 -8.00 -7.18
N ARG A 61 -4.95 -8.94 -7.21
CA ARG A 61 -6.29 -8.73 -6.67
C ARG A 61 -6.27 -8.36 -5.18
N PHE A 62 -5.45 -9.05 -4.40
CA PHE A 62 -5.38 -8.82 -2.95
C PHE A 62 -4.16 -7.99 -2.61
N ILE A 63 -4.41 -6.87 -1.93
CA ILE A 63 -3.38 -6.00 -1.39
C ILE A 63 -3.49 -6.07 0.12
N TYR A 64 -2.37 -6.05 0.81
CA TYR A 64 -2.30 -6.13 2.26
C TYR A 64 -1.80 -4.81 2.81
N VAL A 65 -2.41 -4.35 3.89
CA VAL A 65 -2.14 -3.02 4.44
C VAL A 65 -1.93 -3.13 5.95
N TYR A 66 -0.97 -2.37 6.44
CA TYR A 66 -0.76 -2.11 7.85
C TYR A 66 -0.56 -0.61 8.03
N ALA A 67 -1.23 -0.03 9.01
CA ALA A 67 -1.14 1.40 9.26
C ALA A 67 -0.99 1.69 10.76
N ILE A 68 -0.22 2.71 11.06
CA ILE A 68 0.01 3.20 12.42
C ILE A 68 -0.52 4.62 12.52
N ASP A 69 -1.23 4.92 13.59
CA ASP A 69 -1.66 6.27 13.93
C ASP A 69 -0.58 6.93 14.80
N TYR A 70 0.13 7.91 14.23
CA TYR A 70 1.23 8.59 14.93
C TYR A 70 0.77 9.58 15.98
N ASP A 71 -0.45 10.08 15.88
CA ASP A 71 -0.92 11.16 16.75
C ASP A 71 -1.75 10.68 17.93
N ARG A 72 -2.59 9.66 17.72
CA ARG A 72 -3.47 9.12 18.74
C ARG A 72 -3.03 7.76 19.27
N GLY A 73 -2.09 7.12 18.58
CA GLY A 73 -1.70 5.75 18.84
C GLY A 73 -2.69 4.76 18.24
N GLY A 74 -2.35 3.49 18.32
CA GLY A 74 -3.13 2.42 17.71
C GLY A 74 -2.73 2.17 16.26
N GLU A 75 -3.40 1.20 15.68
CA GLU A 75 -3.05 0.70 14.36
C GLU A 75 -4.26 0.11 13.65
N TRP A 76 -4.16 0.04 12.33
CA TRP A 76 -5.02 -0.77 11.47
C TRP A 76 -4.22 -2.00 11.09
N SER A 77 -4.65 -3.17 11.53
CA SER A 77 -3.90 -4.41 11.39
C SER A 77 -4.82 -5.57 11.08
N GLY A 78 -4.25 -6.74 10.90
CA GLY A 78 -4.98 -7.97 10.63
C GLY A 78 -4.17 -9.20 10.95
N THR A 79 -4.55 -10.32 10.35
CA THR A 79 -3.95 -11.63 10.62
C THR A 79 -3.13 -12.19 9.46
N ASN A 80 -2.86 -11.38 8.47
CA ASN A 80 -1.96 -11.73 7.37
C ASN A 80 -0.55 -11.25 7.74
N TYR A 81 0.27 -12.17 8.24
CA TYR A 81 1.58 -11.79 8.78
C TYR A 81 2.62 -11.68 7.68
N MET A 82 3.31 -10.54 7.66
CA MET A 82 4.32 -10.18 6.68
C MET A 82 5.46 -9.45 7.37
N CYS A 83 6.54 -9.22 6.63
CA CYS A 83 7.74 -8.59 7.19
C CYS A 83 7.69 -7.08 7.05
N THR A 84 8.03 -6.37 8.13
CA THR A 84 8.26 -4.93 8.13
C THR A 84 9.60 -4.62 8.78
N HIS A 85 10.03 -3.37 8.66
CA HIS A 85 11.23 -2.85 9.30
C HIS A 85 10.91 -1.50 9.93
N ASP A 86 11.68 -1.07 10.92
CA ASP A 86 11.44 0.21 11.60
C ASP A 86 11.70 1.42 10.71
N LYS A 87 12.65 1.30 9.79
CA LYS A 87 12.96 2.33 8.78
C LYS A 87 12.30 1.97 7.47
N SER A 88 12.38 2.88 6.49
CA SER A 88 11.91 2.62 5.12
C SER A 88 12.45 1.28 4.62
N PHE A 89 11.60 0.52 3.96
CA PHE A 89 11.95 -0.83 3.53
C PHE A 89 11.27 -1.23 2.22
N ALA A 90 11.93 -2.14 1.52
CA ALA A 90 11.36 -2.92 0.43
C ALA A 90 11.90 -4.33 0.62
N ILE A 91 11.03 -5.24 1.07
CA ILE A 91 11.42 -6.59 1.47
C ILE A 91 10.79 -7.58 0.52
N ARG A 92 11.61 -8.45 -0.07
CA ARG A 92 11.14 -9.58 -0.86
C ARG A 92 10.95 -10.80 0.03
N ASP A 93 9.87 -11.54 -0.23
CA ASP A 93 9.40 -12.65 0.58
C ASP A 93 8.84 -12.18 1.93
N VAL A 94 7.79 -12.83 2.37
CA VAL A 94 7.06 -12.45 3.59
C VAL A 94 7.19 -13.51 4.70
N THR A 95 8.06 -14.49 4.50
CA THR A 95 8.29 -15.56 5.45
C THR A 95 9.54 -15.34 6.27
N ASP A 96 9.64 -16.05 7.41
CA ASP A 96 10.80 -16.04 8.29
C ASP A 96 11.28 -14.64 8.70
N CYS A 97 10.35 -13.73 8.92
CA CYS A 97 10.65 -12.32 9.18
C CYS A 97 11.66 -12.13 10.31
N GLN A 98 11.39 -12.71 11.48
CA GLN A 98 12.24 -12.53 12.66
C GLN A 98 13.63 -13.13 12.48
N ARG A 99 13.73 -14.31 11.86
CA ARG A 99 15.02 -14.94 11.55
C ARG A 99 15.85 -14.08 10.62
N ARG A 100 15.19 -13.36 9.70
CA ARG A 100 15.84 -12.50 8.71
C ARG A 100 16.14 -11.09 9.25
N GLY A 101 15.81 -10.82 10.52
CA GLY A 101 16.05 -9.53 11.15
C GLY A 101 14.94 -8.50 10.95
N TYR A 102 13.75 -8.94 10.55
CA TYR A 102 12.58 -8.08 10.36
C TYR A 102 11.54 -8.31 11.43
N ARG A 103 10.56 -7.42 11.51
CA ARG A 103 9.39 -7.60 12.35
C ARG A 103 8.34 -8.43 11.63
N ARG A 104 7.68 -9.30 12.35
CA ARG A 104 6.49 -10.02 11.89
C ARG A 104 5.27 -9.18 12.23
N THR A 105 4.60 -8.66 11.22
CA THR A 105 3.53 -7.66 11.36
C THR A 105 2.24 -8.17 10.74
N GLY A 106 1.11 -7.98 11.42
CA GLY A 106 -0.20 -8.41 10.94
C GLY A 106 -0.84 -7.36 10.04
N PHE A 107 -1.00 -7.68 8.77
CA PHE A 107 -1.64 -6.84 7.77
C PHE A 107 -3.10 -7.25 7.58
N PHE A 108 -3.96 -6.31 7.22
CA PHE A 108 -5.32 -6.62 6.79
C PHE A 108 -5.38 -6.70 5.27
N GLU A 109 -6.33 -7.51 4.78
CA GLU A 109 -6.48 -7.77 3.35
C GLU A 109 -7.46 -6.79 2.72
N VAL A 110 -7.12 -6.30 1.54
CA VAL A 110 -7.98 -5.49 0.69
C VAL A 110 -8.19 -6.23 -0.62
N ASP A 111 -9.45 -6.55 -0.94
CA ASP A 111 -9.82 -7.17 -2.22
C ASP A 111 -10.09 -6.07 -3.24
N THR A 112 -9.23 -5.97 -4.25
CA THR A 112 -9.38 -4.98 -5.31
C THR A 112 -10.24 -5.47 -6.48
N GLY A 113 -10.71 -6.71 -6.45
CA GLY A 113 -11.57 -7.29 -7.49
C GLY A 113 -10.93 -7.30 -8.87
N ASP A 114 -9.61 -7.47 -8.95
CA ASP A 114 -8.81 -7.40 -10.19
C ASP A 114 -8.81 -6.04 -10.87
N ALA A 115 -9.22 -4.98 -10.17
CA ALA A 115 -9.10 -3.62 -10.68
C ALA A 115 -7.64 -3.23 -10.86
N LYS A 116 -7.36 -2.47 -11.94
CA LYS A 116 -6.00 -1.97 -12.20
C LYS A 116 -5.73 -0.65 -11.51
N ASP A 117 -6.79 0.04 -11.10
CA ASP A 117 -6.75 1.30 -10.34
C ASP A 117 -7.58 1.11 -9.08
N TRP A 118 -7.02 1.43 -7.94
CA TRP A 118 -7.70 1.24 -6.66
C TRP A 118 -7.28 2.28 -5.63
N THR A 119 -8.25 2.77 -4.87
CA THR A 119 -8.01 3.69 -3.76
C THR A 119 -8.43 3.02 -2.45
N ILE A 120 -7.47 2.85 -1.55
CA ILE A 120 -7.71 2.37 -0.20
C ILE A 120 -8.11 3.56 0.66
N ARG A 121 -9.11 3.40 1.52
CA ARG A 121 -9.57 4.43 2.45
C ARG A 121 -9.41 3.95 3.89
N LEU A 122 -8.75 4.75 4.67
CA LEU A 122 -8.67 4.56 6.12
C LEU A 122 -9.72 5.40 6.82
#